data_06abe09aa0dcf967fab2e7f379e2fd0b
#
_entry.id   06abe09aa0dcf967fab2e7f379e2fd0b
#
_cell.length_a   1.000
_cell.length_b   1.000
_cell.length_c   1.000
_cell.angle_alpha   90.00
_cell.angle_beta   90.00
_cell.angle_gamma   90.00
#
_symmetry.space_group_name_H-M   'P 1'
#
loop_
_entity.id
_entity.type
_entity.pdbx_description
1 polymer ?
#
loop_
_entity_poly.entity_id
_entity_poly.type
_entity_poly.pdbx_seq_one_letter_code
_entity_poly.pdbx_strand_id
1 'polypeptide(L)'
;MKKNIKKLLVNYNYIFFNLSYNHNTVKKNSITISFLFFLFFSNFLTAQSASNKWAILGQELGSYDLTEGTSVNNKGEIVWTQSHRQWDDFGWDLRDIDLSDYDGVKIVIDDNSPEIPIDSVKLDNGYSNGHWIFPETVPGVFVLYFDGRNKNAVWGSVDEMDPKYGFRIFFTAPGTKKNLITKIKSVELLKKRNSDDMKTLSPFGVMPGTTNLWAFIEENKIFWKRGYNDSSSGWDFTGIDLSDYDRVQVEIEKSDKNLNLILCDGKWKNWHCYGRISPTLYEVPLSGEGARWVDTDAKPFDLKDGLMVMLQKQDEEIRTTETSTVIKSIRFLKKGEKGFDGGKLGIFNRAIGAIEDNSYVEDNTIIWQKDNTELKCGWNLVGLDLSKYKGVRIEFERNDLNLELTLTDKNWQNWAVFHSEDPYSIEAYFSGEGAIWKWNDFTPYNTQEGLLLFLRFSSDKPIRKDKKTIIKKIELIKK
;
A
#
# COMPACT_ATOMS: atom_id res chain seq x y z
N MET A 1 -16.86 12.78 -42.18
CA MET A 1 -17.95 13.36 -41.37
C MET A 1 -18.10 14.88 -41.52
N LYS A 2 -17.06 15.71 -41.27
CA LYS A 2 -17.13 17.18 -41.44
C LYS A 2 -17.56 17.70 -42.82
N LYS A 3 -17.23 17.01 -43.90
CA LYS A 3 -17.63 17.39 -45.27
C LYS A 3 -19.12 17.19 -45.57
N ASN A 4 -19.76 16.21 -44.96
CA ASN A 4 -21.19 15.95 -45.16
C ASN A 4 -22.09 16.89 -44.37
N ILE A 5 -21.64 17.40 -43.21
CA ILE A 5 -22.37 18.37 -42.41
C ILE A 5 -22.42 19.72 -43.09
N LYS A 6 -21.33 20.18 -43.75
CA LYS A 6 -21.35 21.42 -44.53
C LYS A 6 -22.29 21.36 -45.75
N LYS A 7 -22.43 20.20 -46.39
CA LYS A 7 -23.37 20.02 -47.50
C LYS A 7 -24.84 20.03 -47.03
N LEU A 8 -25.09 19.52 -45.82
CA LEU A 8 -26.44 19.56 -45.23
C LEU A 8 -26.84 21.00 -44.83
N LEU A 9 -25.92 21.75 -44.24
CA LEU A 9 -26.17 23.16 -43.84
C LEU A 9 -26.37 24.09 -45.03
N VAL A 10 -25.69 23.88 -46.16
CA VAL A 10 -25.90 24.68 -47.40
C VAL A 10 -27.25 24.43 -48.01
N ASN A 11 -27.75 23.19 -48.00
CA ASN A 11 -29.09 22.89 -48.50
C ASN A 11 -30.22 23.44 -47.63
N TYR A 12 -30.00 23.53 -46.32
CA TYR A 12 -30.99 24.12 -45.37
C TYR A 12 -31.10 25.64 -45.54
N ASN A 13 -30.01 26.34 -45.78
CA ASN A 13 -30.07 27.78 -46.03
C ASN A 13 -30.84 28.12 -47.34
N TYR A 14 -30.84 27.23 -48.31
CA TYR A 14 -31.61 27.43 -49.57
C TYR A 14 -33.13 27.24 -49.35
N ILE A 15 -33.53 26.37 -48.43
CA ILE A 15 -34.95 26.17 -48.06
C ILE A 15 -35.49 27.35 -47.26
N PHE A 16 -34.67 27.95 -46.39
CA PHE A 16 -35.10 29.10 -45.60
C PHE A 16 -35.27 30.37 -46.45
N PHE A 17 -34.47 30.58 -47.51
CA PHE A 17 -34.58 31.78 -48.35
C PHE A 17 -35.81 31.74 -49.28
N ASN A 18 -36.35 30.59 -49.61
CA ASN A 18 -37.55 30.48 -50.47
C ASN A 18 -38.86 30.51 -49.72
N LEU A 19 -38.87 30.40 -48.41
CA LEU A 19 -40.09 30.44 -47.54
C LEU A 19 -40.45 31.86 -47.06
N SER A 20 -39.62 32.86 -47.28
CA SER A 20 -39.85 34.24 -46.81
C SER A 20 -40.69 35.10 -47.72
N TYR A 21 -41.32 34.57 -48.78
CA TYR A 21 -42.03 35.38 -49.75
C TYR A 21 -43.56 35.28 -49.73
N ASN A 22 -44.19 34.67 -48.69
CA ASN A 22 -45.65 34.63 -48.60
C ASN A 22 -46.14 34.94 -47.18
N HIS A 23 -46.47 36.19 -46.96
CA HIS A 23 -46.68 36.81 -45.64
C HIS A 23 -47.94 36.39 -44.85
N ASN A 24 -48.84 35.59 -45.40
CA ASN A 24 -50.15 35.27 -44.75
C ASN A 24 -50.38 33.81 -44.35
N THR A 25 -49.41 32.89 -44.56
CA THR A 25 -49.57 31.48 -44.18
C THR A 25 -48.52 31.04 -43.11
N VAL A 26 -47.70 31.97 -42.65
CA VAL A 26 -46.46 31.64 -41.89
C VAL A 26 -46.73 31.34 -40.41
N LYS A 27 -47.82 31.87 -39.80
CA LYS A 27 -48.04 31.72 -38.33
C LYS A 27 -48.40 30.32 -37.83
N LYS A 28 -49.04 29.48 -38.66
CA LYS A 28 -49.42 28.12 -38.27
C LYS A 28 -48.30 27.07 -38.58
N ASN A 29 -47.57 27.26 -39.67
CA ASN A 29 -46.55 26.31 -40.09
C ASN A 29 -45.21 26.51 -39.36
N SER A 30 -44.90 27.71 -38.87
CA SER A 30 -43.67 27.98 -38.14
C SER A 30 -43.61 27.31 -36.73
N ILE A 31 -44.77 27.13 -36.09
CA ILE A 31 -44.87 26.42 -34.80
C ILE A 31 -44.66 24.93 -35.00
N THR A 32 -45.18 24.34 -36.06
CA THR A 32 -45.03 22.90 -36.37
C THR A 32 -43.60 22.57 -36.81
N ILE A 33 -42.93 23.43 -37.55
CA ILE A 33 -41.53 23.24 -38.00
C ILE A 33 -40.59 23.44 -36.80
N SER A 34 -40.83 24.40 -35.91
CA SER A 34 -40.04 24.58 -34.68
C SER A 34 -40.21 23.38 -33.73
N PHE A 35 -41.41 22.80 -33.64
CA PHE A 35 -41.65 21.63 -32.79
C PHE A 35 -40.99 20.35 -33.37
N LEU A 36 -40.99 20.17 -34.69
CA LEU A 36 -40.27 19.10 -35.38
C LEU A 36 -38.73 19.28 -35.26
N PHE A 37 -38.23 20.52 -35.31
CA PHE A 37 -36.81 20.81 -35.09
C PHE A 37 -36.40 20.53 -33.64
N PHE A 38 -37.25 20.85 -32.67
CA PHE A 38 -37.00 20.56 -31.26
C PHE A 38 -37.04 19.06 -30.95
N LEU A 39 -37.95 18.31 -31.56
CA LEU A 39 -38.03 16.85 -31.46
C LEU A 39 -36.82 16.15 -32.13
N PHE A 40 -36.34 16.68 -33.26
CA PHE A 40 -35.14 16.15 -33.91
C PHE A 40 -33.87 16.47 -33.10
N PHE A 41 -33.78 17.67 -32.51
CA PHE A 41 -32.64 18.03 -31.65
C PHE A 41 -32.70 17.30 -30.30
N SER A 42 -33.86 17.07 -29.71
CA SER A 42 -33.98 16.29 -28.47
C SER A 42 -33.65 14.81 -28.70
N ASN A 43 -33.99 14.23 -29.87
CA ASN A 43 -33.55 12.87 -30.21
C ASN A 43 -32.05 12.78 -30.56
N PHE A 44 -31.45 13.87 -31.07
CA PHE A 44 -30.00 13.92 -31.30
C PHE A 44 -29.24 14.08 -29.98
N LEU A 45 -29.77 14.86 -29.01
CA LEU A 45 -29.18 14.98 -27.67
C LEU A 45 -29.33 13.71 -26.83
N THR A 46 -30.44 12.95 -27.01
CA THR A 46 -30.64 11.67 -26.31
C THR A 46 -29.82 10.51 -26.92
N ALA A 47 -29.49 10.56 -28.22
CA ALA A 47 -28.63 9.57 -28.87
C ALA A 47 -27.14 9.77 -28.52
N GLN A 48 -26.73 10.98 -28.13
CA GLN A 48 -25.35 11.28 -27.73
C GLN A 48 -25.04 10.93 -26.26
N SER A 49 -26.05 10.70 -25.41
CA SER A 49 -25.84 10.41 -23.99
C SER A 49 -25.38 8.96 -23.69
N ALA A 50 -25.51 8.06 -24.64
CA ALA A 50 -25.11 6.66 -24.45
C ALA A 50 -23.62 6.41 -24.71
N SER A 51 -22.94 7.29 -25.47
CA SER A 51 -21.52 7.13 -25.82
C SER A 51 -20.55 7.73 -24.79
N ASN A 52 -21.01 8.57 -23.89
CA ASN A 52 -20.19 9.30 -22.91
C ASN A 52 -20.12 8.66 -21.53
N LYS A 53 -20.61 7.45 -21.33
CA LYS A 53 -20.67 6.79 -20.03
C LYS A 53 -19.28 6.69 -19.35
N TRP A 54 -18.22 6.58 -20.13
CA TRP A 54 -16.84 6.40 -19.67
C TRP A 54 -15.94 7.58 -20.03
N ALA A 55 -16.51 8.74 -20.34
CA ALA A 55 -15.72 9.92 -20.65
C ALA A 55 -14.96 10.41 -19.40
N ILE A 56 -13.67 10.68 -19.56
CA ILE A 56 -12.83 11.33 -18.56
C ILE A 56 -12.67 12.80 -18.97
N LEU A 57 -13.10 13.73 -18.13
CA LEU A 57 -13.02 15.18 -18.41
C LEU A 57 -13.51 15.56 -19.82
N GLY A 58 -14.57 14.89 -20.29
CA GLY A 58 -15.16 15.12 -21.60
C GLY A 58 -14.49 14.40 -22.78
N GLN A 59 -13.41 13.67 -22.53
CA GLN A 59 -12.75 12.85 -23.56
C GLN A 59 -13.37 11.46 -23.58
N GLU A 60 -13.84 11.06 -24.75
CA GLU A 60 -14.49 9.77 -24.95
C GLU A 60 -13.47 8.62 -25.03
N LEU A 61 -13.88 7.46 -24.57
CA LEU A 61 -13.15 6.22 -24.79
C LEU A 61 -13.13 5.90 -26.29
N GLY A 62 -11.95 5.70 -26.86
CA GLY A 62 -11.79 5.51 -28.29
C GLY A 62 -10.49 4.84 -28.74
N SER A 63 -10.37 4.61 -30.04
CA SER A 63 -9.15 4.10 -30.67
C SER A 63 -8.28 5.26 -31.15
N TYR A 64 -6.97 5.17 -30.93
CA TYR A 64 -5.97 6.14 -31.40
C TYR A 64 -5.39 5.74 -32.75
N ASP A 65 -5.26 4.45 -32.99
CA ASP A 65 -4.88 3.92 -34.30
C ASP A 65 -6.12 3.65 -35.15
N LEU A 66 -6.00 3.93 -36.44
CA LEU A 66 -7.06 3.68 -37.43
C LEU A 66 -7.28 2.18 -37.67
N THR A 67 -6.85 1.33 -36.78
CA THR A 67 -7.03 -0.11 -36.88
C THR A 67 -8.46 -0.50 -36.60
N GLU A 68 -9.04 -1.28 -37.48
CA GLU A 68 -10.44 -1.72 -37.44
C GLU A 68 -10.76 -2.76 -36.34
N GLY A 69 -9.85 -2.88 -35.32
CA GLY A 69 -9.84 -4.02 -34.38
C GLY A 69 -10.66 -3.87 -33.14
N THR A 70 -11.04 -2.64 -32.73
CA THR A 70 -11.69 -2.40 -31.43
C THR A 70 -12.68 -1.25 -31.52
N SER A 71 -13.80 -1.36 -30.83
CA SER A 71 -14.86 -0.35 -30.82
C SER A 71 -15.61 -0.35 -29.48
N VAL A 72 -16.36 0.72 -29.23
CA VAL A 72 -17.34 0.76 -28.12
C VAL A 72 -18.72 0.57 -28.70
N ASN A 73 -19.47 -0.39 -28.16
CA ASN A 73 -20.85 -0.61 -28.59
C ASN A 73 -21.82 0.36 -27.91
N ASN A 74 -23.09 0.31 -28.28
CA ASN A 74 -24.15 1.18 -27.71
C ASN A 74 -24.45 0.96 -26.22
N LYS A 75 -23.89 -0.09 -25.60
CA LYS A 75 -23.95 -0.36 -24.16
C LYS A 75 -22.74 0.22 -23.40
N GLY A 76 -21.76 0.80 -24.10
CA GLY A 76 -20.51 1.27 -23.53
C GLY A 76 -19.50 0.15 -23.26
N GLU A 77 -19.66 -1.03 -23.89
CA GLU A 77 -18.74 -2.15 -23.75
C GLU A 77 -17.68 -2.08 -24.83
N ILE A 78 -16.42 -2.38 -24.49
CA ILE A 78 -15.31 -2.50 -25.45
C ILE A 78 -15.46 -3.84 -26.17
N VAL A 79 -15.55 -3.79 -27.49
CA VAL A 79 -15.63 -4.99 -28.35
C VAL A 79 -14.30 -5.15 -29.08
N TRP A 80 -13.54 -6.17 -28.67
CA TRP A 80 -12.29 -6.58 -29.30
C TRP A 80 -12.60 -7.53 -30.46
N THR A 81 -12.38 -7.09 -31.68
CA THR A 81 -12.69 -7.91 -32.85
C THR A 81 -11.66 -9.02 -33.05
N GLN A 82 -12.02 -10.03 -33.83
CA GLN A 82 -11.13 -11.15 -34.13
C GLN A 82 -9.81 -10.74 -34.81
N SER A 83 -9.77 -9.57 -35.43
CA SER A 83 -8.63 -9.06 -36.21
C SER A 83 -7.75 -8.09 -35.40
N HIS A 84 -8.07 -7.77 -34.15
CA HIS A 84 -7.26 -6.82 -33.38
C HIS A 84 -5.84 -7.35 -33.17
N ARG A 85 -4.90 -6.46 -33.20
CA ARG A 85 -3.49 -6.75 -32.93
C ARG A 85 -3.18 -6.56 -31.46
N GLN A 86 -2.17 -7.27 -30.93
CA GLN A 86 -1.70 -7.13 -29.57
C GLN A 86 -1.27 -5.70 -29.19
N TRP A 87 -1.05 -4.85 -30.20
CA TRP A 87 -0.54 -3.48 -30.02
C TRP A 87 -1.58 -2.42 -30.43
N ASP A 88 -2.86 -2.79 -30.57
CA ASP A 88 -3.90 -1.82 -30.85
C ASP A 88 -4.15 -0.97 -29.60
N ASP A 89 -3.94 0.34 -29.73
CA ASP A 89 -4.10 1.30 -28.64
C ASP A 89 -5.55 1.75 -28.55
N PHE A 90 -6.19 1.47 -27.42
CA PHE A 90 -7.58 1.79 -27.17
C PHE A 90 -7.77 2.33 -25.74
N GLY A 91 -8.28 3.56 -25.59
CA GLY A 91 -8.41 4.20 -24.30
C GLY A 91 -8.83 5.66 -24.37
N TRP A 92 -8.19 6.55 -23.61
CA TRP A 92 -8.48 7.97 -23.54
C TRP A 92 -7.29 8.82 -23.95
N ASP A 93 -7.55 9.83 -24.79
CA ASP A 93 -6.57 10.87 -25.08
C ASP A 93 -6.85 12.11 -24.23
N LEU A 94 -6.08 12.24 -23.16
CA LEU A 94 -6.17 13.36 -22.22
C LEU A 94 -5.01 14.35 -22.43
N ARG A 95 -4.29 14.28 -23.54
CA ARG A 95 -3.23 15.26 -23.85
C ARG A 95 -3.82 16.66 -23.94
N ASP A 96 -3.02 17.63 -23.52
CA ASP A 96 -3.40 19.06 -23.43
C ASP A 96 -4.51 19.33 -22.37
N ILE A 97 -4.85 18.36 -21.53
CA ILE A 97 -5.72 18.54 -20.38
C ILE A 97 -4.85 18.60 -19.13
N ASP A 98 -4.99 19.67 -18.35
CA ASP A 98 -4.30 19.79 -17.08
C ASP A 98 -4.89 18.82 -16.04
N LEU A 99 -4.10 17.81 -15.70
CA LEU A 99 -4.42 16.79 -14.70
C LEU A 99 -3.70 17.05 -13.36
N SER A 100 -3.15 18.26 -13.15
CA SER A 100 -2.36 18.58 -11.95
C SER A 100 -3.13 18.46 -10.64
N ASP A 101 -4.45 18.48 -10.67
CA ASP A 101 -5.31 18.28 -9.50
C ASP A 101 -5.55 16.80 -9.15
N TYR A 102 -5.01 15.89 -9.95
CA TYR A 102 -5.22 14.45 -9.79
C TYR A 102 -3.92 13.70 -9.59
N ASP A 103 -3.98 12.66 -8.78
CA ASP A 103 -2.86 11.74 -8.53
C ASP A 103 -2.80 10.61 -9.55
N GLY A 104 -3.93 10.26 -10.16
CA GLY A 104 -4.02 9.10 -11.04
C GLY A 104 -5.43 8.81 -11.52
N VAL A 105 -5.61 7.61 -12.06
CA VAL A 105 -6.90 7.07 -12.49
C VAL A 105 -7.07 5.64 -12.01
N LYS A 106 -8.29 5.30 -11.56
CA LYS A 106 -8.72 3.94 -11.23
C LYS A 106 -9.74 3.46 -12.25
N ILE A 107 -9.48 2.31 -12.83
CA ILE A 107 -10.35 1.66 -13.82
C ILE A 107 -10.79 0.31 -13.24
N VAL A 108 -12.09 0.06 -13.19
CA VAL A 108 -12.64 -1.21 -12.71
C VAL A 108 -13.36 -1.89 -13.86
N ILE A 109 -12.96 -3.13 -14.15
CA ILE A 109 -13.59 -4.01 -15.12
C ILE A 109 -14.64 -4.86 -14.39
N ASP A 110 -15.77 -5.11 -15.02
CA ASP A 110 -16.83 -5.95 -14.45
C ASP A 110 -16.41 -7.42 -14.41
N ASP A 111 -16.48 -8.04 -13.25
CA ASP A 111 -16.16 -9.46 -13.00
C ASP A 111 -17.04 -10.40 -13.84
N ASN A 112 -18.22 -9.93 -14.30
CA ASN A 112 -19.11 -10.69 -15.19
C ASN A 112 -18.70 -10.65 -16.67
N SER A 113 -17.58 -9.99 -17.00
CA SER A 113 -17.02 -10.12 -18.33
C SER A 113 -16.55 -11.56 -18.54
N PRO A 114 -17.06 -12.29 -19.53
CA PRO A 114 -16.75 -13.71 -19.70
C PRO A 114 -15.28 -13.99 -20.00
N GLU A 115 -14.58 -13.01 -20.56
CA GLU A 115 -13.13 -12.98 -20.74
C GLU A 115 -12.67 -11.53 -20.59
N ILE A 116 -11.63 -11.29 -19.80
CA ILE A 116 -10.99 -9.99 -19.66
C ILE A 116 -9.73 -10.01 -20.52
N PRO A 117 -9.75 -9.44 -21.74
CA PRO A 117 -8.58 -9.47 -22.61
C PRO A 117 -7.52 -8.42 -22.22
N ILE A 118 -7.76 -7.64 -21.17
CA ILE A 118 -6.84 -6.60 -20.71
C ILE A 118 -5.89 -7.22 -19.70
N ASP A 119 -4.60 -7.23 -20.01
CA ASP A 119 -3.54 -7.68 -19.12
C ASP A 119 -2.78 -6.52 -18.45
N SER A 120 -2.82 -5.34 -19.07
CA SER A 120 -2.21 -4.12 -18.53
C SER A 120 -2.86 -2.87 -19.11
N VAL A 121 -2.66 -1.76 -18.43
CA VAL A 121 -2.99 -0.42 -18.90
C VAL A 121 -1.69 0.38 -19.01
N LYS A 122 -1.58 1.17 -20.07
CA LYS A 122 -0.40 1.96 -20.38
C LYS A 122 -0.70 3.43 -20.21
N LEU A 123 0.35 4.19 -19.88
CA LEU A 123 0.30 5.64 -19.80
C LEU A 123 1.50 6.21 -20.55
N ASP A 124 1.25 7.15 -21.46
CA ASP A 124 2.28 7.89 -22.15
C ASP A 124 1.92 9.38 -22.29
N ASN A 125 2.91 10.21 -22.59
CA ASN A 125 2.71 11.64 -22.86
C ASN A 125 2.40 11.96 -24.33
N GLY A 126 2.37 10.94 -25.20
CA GLY A 126 2.11 11.07 -26.63
C GLY A 126 3.25 11.67 -27.46
N TYR A 127 4.36 12.04 -26.85
CA TYR A 127 5.52 12.69 -27.49
C TYR A 127 6.78 11.83 -27.42
N SER A 128 6.89 10.96 -26.43
CA SER A 128 8.01 10.02 -26.26
C SER A 128 7.77 8.72 -27.00
N ASN A 129 8.87 8.04 -27.38
CA ASN A 129 8.80 6.70 -27.93
C ASN A 129 8.73 5.63 -26.82
N GLY A 130 7.90 5.85 -25.81
CA GLY A 130 7.79 4.94 -24.69
C GLY A 130 6.58 5.19 -23.83
N HIS A 131 6.31 4.24 -22.93
CA HIS A 131 5.17 4.29 -22.03
C HIS A 131 5.47 3.56 -20.72
N TRP A 132 4.75 3.95 -19.67
CA TRP A 132 4.68 3.19 -18.43
C TRP A 132 3.60 2.12 -18.51
N ILE A 133 3.88 0.95 -17.94
CA ILE A 133 2.97 -0.21 -17.94
C ILE A 133 2.50 -0.44 -16.51
N PHE A 134 1.17 -0.47 -16.34
CA PHE A 134 0.50 -0.73 -15.08
C PHE A 134 -0.27 -2.04 -15.18
N PRO A 135 0.08 -3.05 -14.38
CA PRO A 135 -0.64 -4.32 -14.37
C PRO A 135 -1.97 -4.17 -13.64
N GLU A 136 -2.78 -5.18 -13.75
CA GLU A 136 -3.94 -5.36 -12.89
C GLU A 136 -3.50 -5.38 -11.41
N THR A 137 -4.09 -4.51 -10.58
CA THR A 137 -3.74 -4.42 -9.15
C THR A 137 -4.38 -5.53 -8.34
N VAL A 138 -5.66 -5.78 -8.59
CA VAL A 138 -6.41 -6.98 -8.22
C VAL A 138 -7.29 -7.36 -9.39
N PRO A 139 -7.84 -8.59 -9.47
CA PRO A 139 -8.67 -8.99 -10.59
C PRO A 139 -9.73 -7.94 -10.95
N GLY A 140 -9.67 -7.46 -12.19
CA GLY A 140 -10.57 -6.44 -12.72
C GLY A 140 -10.26 -4.99 -12.31
N VAL A 141 -9.18 -4.70 -11.59
CA VAL A 141 -8.89 -3.32 -11.12
C VAL A 141 -7.50 -2.87 -11.58
N PHE A 142 -7.45 -1.73 -12.24
CA PHE A 142 -6.21 -1.05 -12.62
C PHE A 142 -6.15 0.31 -11.92
N VAL A 143 -5.04 0.58 -11.24
CA VAL A 143 -4.75 1.89 -10.65
C VAL A 143 -3.46 2.42 -11.26
N LEU A 144 -3.56 3.57 -11.90
CA LEU A 144 -2.44 4.24 -12.55
C LEU A 144 -2.17 5.55 -11.81
N TYR A 145 -1.01 5.66 -11.20
CA TYR A 145 -0.58 6.93 -10.64
C TYR A 145 0.28 7.71 -11.62
N PHE A 146 0.04 9.01 -11.73
CA PHE A 146 0.71 9.88 -12.71
C PHE A 146 2.19 10.16 -12.36
N ASP A 147 2.63 9.84 -11.14
CA ASP A 147 4.04 9.84 -10.73
C ASP A 147 4.74 8.48 -10.98
N GLY A 148 4.04 7.53 -11.59
CA GLY A 148 4.58 6.23 -11.96
C GLY A 148 4.74 5.22 -10.82
N ARG A 149 4.35 5.55 -9.57
CA ARG A 149 4.23 4.51 -8.55
C ARG A 149 3.22 3.45 -9.01
N ASN A 150 3.37 2.20 -8.62
CA ASN A 150 2.61 1.03 -9.11
C ASN A 150 2.89 0.63 -10.58
N LYS A 151 3.73 1.33 -11.34
CA LYS A 151 4.16 0.79 -12.63
C LYS A 151 5.04 -0.44 -12.40
N ASN A 152 4.88 -1.45 -13.23
CA ASN A 152 5.72 -2.65 -13.17
C ASN A 152 6.83 -2.65 -14.22
N ALA A 153 6.69 -1.85 -15.27
CA ALA A 153 7.66 -1.78 -16.34
C ALA A 153 7.63 -0.41 -17.05
N VAL A 154 8.73 -0.11 -17.72
CA VAL A 154 8.88 1.01 -18.64
C VAL A 154 9.32 0.42 -19.97
N TRP A 155 8.61 0.76 -21.04
CA TRP A 155 8.99 0.38 -22.40
C TRP A 155 9.50 1.59 -23.15
N GLY A 156 10.60 1.44 -23.87
CA GLY A 156 11.18 2.50 -24.68
C GLY A 156 11.85 3.61 -23.87
N SER A 157 12.05 4.76 -24.50
CA SER A 157 12.57 5.97 -23.88
C SER A 157 11.39 6.85 -23.45
N VAL A 158 11.20 6.99 -22.16
CA VAL A 158 10.11 7.81 -21.60
C VAL A 158 10.71 9.09 -21.06
N ASP A 159 10.29 10.21 -21.62
CA ASP A 159 10.54 11.53 -21.05
C ASP A 159 9.70 11.70 -19.76
N GLU A 160 10.01 12.73 -19.00
CA GLU A 160 9.27 13.05 -17.78
C GLU A 160 7.76 13.18 -18.07
N MET A 161 6.95 12.51 -17.24
CA MET A 161 5.50 12.56 -17.33
C MET A 161 4.99 13.68 -16.43
N ASP A 162 4.63 14.82 -17.03
CA ASP A 162 4.08 15.97 -16.31
C ASP A 162 2.54 15.99 -16.46
N PRO A 163 1.78 15.83 -15.35
CA PRO A 163 0.32 15.87 -15.37
C PRO A 163 -0.28 17.14 -15.97
N LYS A 164 0.47 18.25 -15.95
CA LYS A 164 0.04 19.52 -16.53
C LYS A 164 -0.25 19.46 -18.03
N TYR A 165 0.46 18.58 -18.75
CA TYR A 165 0.29 18.42 -20.19
C TYR A 165 -0.63 17.26 -20.56
N GLY A 166 -1.12 16.54 -19.52
CA GLY A 166 -1.99 15.37 -19.72
C GLY A 166 -1.27 14.18 -20.32
N PHE A 167 -2.03 13.12 -20.54
CA PHE A 167 -1.51 11.81 -20.96
C PHE A 167 -2.47 11.11 -21.91
N ARG A 168 -1.95 10.10 -22.61
CA ARG A 168 -2.79 9.04 -23.16
C ARG A 168 -2.83 7.87 -22.20
N ILE A 169 -4.03 7.36 -21.94
CA ILE A 169 -4.29 6.16 -21.15
C ILE A 169 -4.89 5.13 -22.05
N PHE A 170 -4.26 3.97 -22.22
CA PHE A 170 -4.74 2.98 -23.15
C PHE A 170 -4.54 1.56 -22.66
N PHE A 171 -5.47 0.71 -23.06
CA PHE A 171 -5.48 -0.70 -22.74
C PHE A 171 -4.55 -1.48 -23.63
N THR A 172 -3.93 -2.53 -23.08
CA THR A 172 -3.26 -3.58 -23.81
C THR A 172 -4.04 -4.87 -23.62
N ALA A 173 -4.37 -5.49 -24.72
CA ALA A 173 -5.00 -6.80 -24.74
C ALA A 173 -4.16 -7.78 -25.56
N PRO A 174 -4.06 -9.06 -25.13
CA PRO A 174 -3.42 -10.08 -25.94
C PRO A 174 -4.18 -10.27 -27.25
N GLY A 175 -3.47 -10.44 -28.36
CA GLY A 175 -4.09 -10.76 -29.65
C GLY A 175 -4.97 -12.00 -29.53
N THR A 176 -6.19 -11.93 -30.07
CA THR A 176 -7.16 -13.02 -29.98
C THR A 176 -7.74 -13.37 -31.35
N LYS A 177 -8.20 -14.61 -31.50
CA LYS A 177 -8.94 -15.10 -32.67
C LYS A 177 -10.46 -15.07 -32.48
N LYS A 178 -10.94 -14.54 -31.33
CA LYS A 178 -12.37 -14.48 -30.98
C LYS A 178 -12.76 -13.04 -30.65
N ASN A 179 -13.98 -12.68 -30.96
CA ASN A 179 -14.55 -11.44 -30.49
C ASN A 179 -14.75 -11.53 -28.98
N LEU A 180 -14.13 -10.62 -28.24
CA LEU A 180 -14.22 -10.52 -26.79
C LEU A 180 -14.91 -9.22 -26.40
N ILE A 181 -15.55 -9.21 -25.24
CA ILE A 181 -16.22 -8.02 -24.70
C ILE A 181 -15.64 -7.72 -23.34
N THR A 182 -15.14 -6.50 -23.17
CA THR A 182 -14.76 -5.97 -21.87
C THR A 182 -15.80 -4.98 -21.39
N LYS A 183 -16.32 -5.20 -20.21
CA LYS A 183 -17.27 -4.31 -19.54
C LYS A 183 -16.57 -3.49 -18.50
N ILE A 184 -16.53 -2.17 -18.70
CA ILE A 184 -16.05 -1.24 -17.69
C ILE A 184 -17.15 -1.06 -16.66
N LYS A 185 -16.84 -1.22 -15.37
CA LYS A 185 -17.73 -0.97 -14.25
C LYS A 185 -17.65 0.47 -13.76
N SER A 186 -16.43 1.00 -13.65
CA SER A 186 -16.18 2.40 -13.29
C SER A 186 -14.84 2.89 -13.80
N VAL A 187 -14.77 4.22 -14.01
CA VAL A 187 -13.54 4.97 -14.23
C VAL A 187 -13.59 6.17 -13.32
N GLU A 188 -12.57 6.38 -12.53
CA GLU A 188 -12.49 7.44 -11.52
C GLU A 188 -11.12 8.12 -11.56
N LEU A 189 -11.10 9.45 -11.64
CA LEU A 189 -9.89 10.23 -11.43
C LEU A 189 -9.64 10.36 -9.92
N LEU A 190 -8.48 9.92 -9.49
CA LEU A 190 -8.04 10.01 -8.09
C LEU A 190 -7.57 11.43 -7.83
N LYS A 191 -8.27 12.16 -6.97
CA LYS A 191 -7.87 13.52 -6.59
C LYS A 191 -6.52 13.53 -5.89
N LYS A 192 -5.75 14.58 -6.11
CA LYS A 192 -4.51 14.82 -5.38
C LYS A 192 -4.81 14.87 -3.88
N ARG A 193 -3.97 14.20 -3.11
CA ARG A 193 -4.08 14.21 -1.65
C ARG A 193 -3.83 15.62 -1.11
N ASN A 194 -4.43 15.93 0.03
CA ASN A 194 -4.18 17.19 0.72
C ASN A 194 -2.69 17.30 1.09
N SER A 195 -2.15 18.51 1.03
CA SER A 195 -0.74 18.82 1.32
C SER A 195 -0.27 18.31 2.69
N ASP A 196 -1.17 18.21 3.65
CA ASP A 196 -0.86 17.76 5.02
C ASP A 196 -0.76 16.23 5.10
N ASP A 197 -1.63 15.49 4.39
CA ASP A 197 -1.51 14.03 4.25
C ASP A 197 -0.24 13.66 3.46
N MET A 198 0.11 14.45 2.46
CA MET A 198 1.35 14.29 1.70
C MET A 198 2.60 14.44 2.57
N LYS A 199 2.64 15.41 3.50
CA LYS A 199 3.79 15.61 4.39
C LYS A 199 4.02 14.43 5.33
N THR A 200 2.95 13.78 5.79
CA THR A 200 3.04 12.64 6.72
C THR A 200 3.40 11.32 6.03
N LEU A 201 3.05 11.17 4.76
CA LEU A 201 3.30 9.94 4.00
C LEU A 201 4.42 10.04 2.96
N SER A 202 4.91 11.24 2.71
CA SER A 202 5.86 11.55 1.64
C SER A 202 7.02 12.43 2.14
N PRO A 203 7.83 11.96 3.10
CA PRO A 203 9.04 12.70 3.48
C PRO A 203 9.94 12.85 2.26
N PHE A 204 10.56 14.02 2.13
CA PHE A 204 11.39 14.40 0.97
C PHE A 204 10.68 14.34 -0.38
N GLY A 205 9.33 14.33 -0.40
CA GLY A 205 8.55 14.18 -1.62
C GLY A 205 8.45 12.74 -2.16
N VAL A 206 9.01 11.77 -1.45
CA VAL A 206 8.98 10.36 -1.87
C VAL A 206 7.67 9.71 -1.43
N MET A 207 6.87 9.28 -2.38
CA MET A 207 5.63 8.55 -2.12
C MET A 207 5.87 7.05 -1.93
N PRO A 208 5.06 6.39 -1.09
CA PRO A 208 5.15 4.95 -0.97
C PRO A 208 4.78 4.27 -2.29
N GLY A 209 5.56 3.26 -2.65
CA GLY A 209 5.38 2.45 -3.86
C GLY A 209 5.44 0.95 -3.57
N THR A 210 5.33 0.14 -4.61
CA THR A 210 5.46 -1.32 -4.51
C THR A 210 6.76 -1.78 -5.16
N THR A 211 7.45 -2.73 -4.54
CA THR A 211 8.66 -3.32 -5.11
C THR A 211 8.36 -4.50 -6.03
N ASN A 212 7.13 -5.02 -5.96
CA ASN A 212 6.70 -6.16 -6.77
C ASN A 212 5.17 -6.10 -6.99
N LEU A 213 4.67 -7.00 -7.83
CA LEU A 213 3.26 -7.11 -8.19
C LEU A 213 2.36 -7.72 -7.10
N TRP A 214 2.91 -8.05 -5.94
CA TRP A 214 2.24 -8.81 -4.87
C TRP A 214 1.57 -7.92 -3.82
N ALA A 215 1.76 -6.62 -3.97
CA ALA A 215 1.06 -5.58 -3.22
C ALA A 215 0.67 -4.42 -4.15
N PHE A 216 -0.23 -3.57 -3.71
CA PHE A 216 -0.49 -2.27 -4.34
C PHE A 216 -0.88 -1.24 -3.30
N ILE A 217 -0.81 0.04 -3.66
CA ILE A 217 -1.12 1.15 -2.76
C ILE A 217 -2.29 1.95 -3.34
N GLU A 218 -3.26 2.21 -2.48
CA GLU A 218 -4.34 3.14 -2.74
C GLU A 218 -4.40 4.11 -1.55
N GLU A 219 -4.21 5.39 -1.80
CA GLU A 219 -4.09 6.41 -0.75
C GLU A 219 -2.98 6.09 0.27
N ASN A 220 -3.33 5.95 1.55
CA ASN A 220 -2.43 5.56 2.64
C ASN A 220 -2.50 4.07 2.98
N LYS A 221 -3.11 3.26 2.11
CA LYS A 221 -3.40 1.87 2.37
C LYS A 221 -2.63 0.96 1.41
N ILE A 222 -1.87 0.04 1.98
CA ILE A 222 -1.21 -1.05 1.25
C ILE A 222 -2.17 -2.23 1.25
N PHE A 223 -2.45 -2.77 0.08
CA PHE A 223 -3.19 -4.01 -0.11
C PHE A 223 -2.21 -5.14 -0.42
N TRP A 224 -2.31 -6.23 0.33
CA TRP A 224 -1.50 -7.43 0.18
C TRP A 224 -2.30 -8.47 -0.58
N LYS A 225 -1.89 -8.75 -1.81
CA LYS A 225 -2.64 -9.62 -2.71
C LYS A 225 -2.69 -11.07 -2.20
N ARG A 226 -3.79 -11.76 -2.50
CA ARG A 226 -3.89 -13.22 -2.38
C ARG A 226 -2.96 -13.91 -3.38
N GLY A 227 -2.63 -15.17 -3.12
CA GLY A 227 -1.78 -15.97 -4.01
C GLY A 227 -0.27 -15.85 -3.72
N TYR A 228 0.11 -15.08 -2.68
CA TYR A 228 1.50 -14.86 -2.30
C TYR A 228 1.65 -14.97 -0.79
N ASN A 229 2.79 -15.43 -0.33
CA ASN A 229 3.14 -15.50 1.10
C ASN A 229 4.15 -14.43 1.53
N ASP A 230 4.82 -13.78 0.58
CA ASP A 230 5.75 -12.70 0.82
C ASP A 230 5.44 -11.53 -0.11
N SER A 231 5.38 -10.31 0.42
CA SER A 231 5.09 -9.10 -0.33
C SER A 231 5.70 -7.90 0.37
N SER A 232 6.24 -6.96 -0.38
CA SER A 232 6.82 -5.73 0.17
C SER A 232 6.33 -4.47 -0.54
N SER A 233 6.20 -3.39 0.24
CA SER A 233 5.75 -2.09 -0.23
C SER A 233 6.27 -1.02 0.71
N GLY A 234 6.67 0.15 0.22
CA GLY A 234 7.21 1.22 1.04
C GLY A 234 7.82 2.35 0.24
N TRP A 235 8.89 2.93 0.71
CA TRP A 235 9.51 4.13 0.18
C TRP A 235 10.92 3.86 -0.31
N ASP A 236 11.25 4.39 -1.47
CA ASP A 236 12.60 4.38 -2.01
C ASP A 236 13.24 5.76 -1.84
N PHE A 237 14.07 5.90 -0.81
CA PHE A 237 14.85 7.12 -0.55
C PHE A 237 16.27 7.02 -1.12
N THR A 238 16.53 6.09 -2.02
CA THR A 238 17.84 5.97 -2.67
C THR A 238 18.21 7.27 -3.39
N GLY A 239 19.43 7.75 -3.18
CA GLY A 239 19.89 9.02 -3.71
C GLY A 239 19.55 10.24 -2.86
N ILE A 240 18.87 10.07 -1.74
CA ILE A 240 18.61 11.13 -0.76
C ILE A 240 19.59 11.05 0.38
N ASP A 241 20.32 12.12 0.67
CA ASP A 241 21.25 12.16 1.81
C ASP A 241 20.47 12.17 3.14
N LEU A 242 20.56 11.04 3.85
CA LEU A 242 19.95 10.81 5.16
C LEU A 242 20.97 10.94 6.31
N SER A 243 22.19 11.44 6.07
CA SER A 243 23.28 11.46 7.05
C SER A 243 23.01 12.32 8.30
N ASP A 244 22.05 13.24 8.24
CA ASP A 244 21.61 14.04 9.40
C ASP A 244 20.64 13.30 10.33
N TYR A 245 20.17 12.13 9.93
CA TYR A 245 19.16 11.36 10.65
C TYR A 245 19.81 10.11 11.27
N ASP A 246 19.23 9.62 12.37
CA ASP A 246 19.67 8.39 13.02
C ASP A 246 18.59 7.31 13.07
N ARG A 247 17.34 7.68 12.89
CA ARG A 247 16.20 6.73 12.96
C ARG A 247 15.12 7.09 11.97
N VAL A 248 14.30 6.08 11.62
CA VAL A 248 13.03 6.26 10.92
C VAL A 248 11.89 5.71 11.78
N GLN A 249 10.77 6.44 11.82
CA GLN A 249 9.52 6.01 12.42
C GLN A 249 8.48 5.76 11.34
N VAL A 250 7.77 4.63 11.43
CA VAL A 250 6.58 4.34 10.61
C VAL A 250 5.42 4.02 11.55
N GLU A 251 4.40 4.86 11.53
CA GLU A 251 3.20 4.69 12.33
C GLU A 251 2.10 4.06 11.47
N ILE A 252 1.49 3.01 12.01
CA ILE A 252 0.44 2.21 11.38
C ILE A 252 -0.86 2.51 12.13
N GLU A 253 -1.92 2.87 11.43
CA GLU A 253 -3.25 3.02 12.02
C GLU A 253 -3.91 1.64 12.21
N LYS A 254 -3.81 0.80 11.17
CA LYS A 254 -4.38 -0.54 11.16
C LYS A 254 -3.48 -1.46 10.35
N SER A 255 -3.20 -2.63 10.88
CA SER A 255 -2.37 -3.61 10.19
C SER A 255 -2.87 -5.02 10.44
N ASP A 256 -2.65 -5.85 9.44
CA ASP A 256 -2.68 -7.29 9.59
C ASP A 256 -1.50 -7.80 10.42
N LYS A 257 -1.55 -9.07 10.76
CA LYS A 257 -0.48 -9.82 11.41
C LYS A 257 0.77 -9.93 10.49
N ASN A 258 1.88 -10.35 11.08
CA ASN A 258 3.12 -10.71 10.36
C ASN A 258 3.70 -9.61 9.45
N LEU A 259 3.64 -8.37 9.90
CA LEU A 259 4.23 -7.23 9.20
C LEU A 259 5.58 -6.86 9.83
N ASN A 260 6.62 -6.81 9.01
CA ASN A 260 7.97 -6.38 9.37
C ASN A 260 8.32 -5.07 8.69
N LEU A 261 9.23 -4.31 9.28
CA LEU A 261 9.90 -3.19 8.60
C LEU A 261 11.27 -3.66 8.11
N ILE A 262 11.58 -3.39 6.86
CA ILE A 262 12.88 -3.66 6.27
C ILE A 262 13.54 -2.35 5.90
N LEU A 263 14.80 -2.18 6.31
CA LEU A 263 15.71 -1.24 5.69
C LEU A 263 16.59 -2.00 4.72
N CYS A 264 16.75 -1.47 3.50
CA CYS A 264 17.63 -2.11 2.52
C CYS A 264 18.31 -1.08 1.61
N ASP A 265 19.43 -1.45 1.02
CA ASP A 265 20.07 -0.68 -0.02
C ASP A 265 19.24 -0.76 -1.33
N GLY A 266 19.44 0.16 -2.24
CA GLY A 266 18.72 0.21 -3.52
C GLY A 266 18.92 -1.01 -4.43
N LYS A 267 19.76 -1.96 -4.04
CA LYS A 267 20.08 -3.19 -4.80
C LYS A 267 19.64 -4.46 -4.10
N TRP A 268 18.98 -4.36 -2.94
CA TRP A 268 18.58 -5.50 -2.11
C TRP A 268 19.72 -6.44 -1.71
N LYS A 269 20.96 -5.94 -1.66
CA LYS A 269 22.14 -6.71 -1.27
C LYS A 269 22.50 -6.57 0.19
N ASN A 270 21.98 -5.54 0.84
CA ASN A 270 22.17 -5.27 2.26
C ASN A 270 20.82 -4.91 2.84
N TRP A 271 20.25 -5.78 3.65
CA TRP A 271 18.95 -5.57 4.26
C TRP A 271 18.91 -5.95 5.73
N HIS A 272 18.11 -5.23 6.49
CA HIS A 272 17.90 -5.40 7.92
C HIS A 272 16.40 -5.43 8.21
N CYS A 273 15.93 -6.43 8.93
CA CYS A 273 14.51 -6.65 9.23
C CYS A 273 14.22 -6.36 10.70
N TYR A 274 13.17 -5.59 10.96
CA TYR A 274 12.78 -5.13 12.28
C TYR A 274 11.34 -5.48 12.59
N GLY A 275 11.08 -5.85 13.86
CA GLY A 275 9.74 -5.93 14.42
C GLY A 275 9.23 -4.56 14.90
N ARG A 276 7.95 -4.50 15.23
CA ARG A 276 7.32 -3.31 15.83
C ARG A 276 7.85 -3.08 17.24
N ILE A 277 7.96 -1.82 17.65
CA ILE A 277 8.25 -1.43 19.04
C ILE A 277 6.97 -1.17 19.86
N SER A 278 5.84 -1.02 19.17
CA SER A 278 4.49 -1.02 19.74
C SER A 278 3.51 -1.59 18.69
N PRO A 279 2.25 -1.86 19.04
CA PRO A 279 1.27 -2.41 18.09
C PRO A 279 1.12 -1.60 16.79
N THR A 280 1.38 -0.29 16.87
CA THR A 280 1.15 0.66 15.77
C THR A 280 2.41 1.37 15.30
N LEU A 281 3.59 1.09 15.87
CA LEU A 281 4.78 1.88 15.61
C LEU A 281 6.02 1.02 15.37
N TYR A 282 6.74 1.35 14.30
CA TYR A 282 8.13 1.00 14.10
C TYR A 282 8.99 2.24 14.37
N GLU A 283 10.04 2.11 15.15
CA GLU A 283 11.13 3.07 15.24
C GLU A 283 12.43 2.30 15.17
N VAL A 284 13.18 2.51 14.11
CA VAL A 284 14.36 1.71 13.81
C VAL A 284 15.56 2.60 13.53
N PRO A 285 16.76 2.24 14.05
CA PRO A 285 17.97 2.99 13.77
C PRO A 285 18.41 2.76 12.33
N LEU A 286 18.81 3.82 11.65
CA LEU A 286 19.34 3.78 10.28
C LEU A 286 20.73 3.11 10.21
N SER A 287 21.38 2.88 11.35
CA SER A 287 22.64 2.14 11.44
C SER A 287 22.49 0.64 11.19
N GLY A 288 21.28 0.11 11.21
CA GLY A 288 21.05 -1.34 11.14
C GLY A 288 21.06 -2.05 12.50
N GLU A 289 21.38 -1.33 13.59
CA GLU A 289 21.43 -1.89 14.94
C GLU A 289 20.04 -2.39 15.41
N GLY A 290 20.01 -3.49 16.17
CA GLY A 290 18.78 -4.05 16.74
C GLY A 290 17.84 -4.75 15.74
N ALA A 291 18.32 -5.04 14.53
CA ALA A 291 17.59 -5.85 13.58
C ALA A 291 17.37 -7.27 14.10
N ARG A 292 16.18 -7.84 13.81
CA ARG A 292 15.85 -9.25 14.14
C ARG A 292 16.56 -10.23 13.22
N TRP A 293 16.60 -9.89 11.94
CA TRP A 293 17.31 -10.63 10.90
C TRP A 293 18.08 -9.66 10.03
N VAL A 294 19.21 -10.08 9.56
CA VAL A 294 20.08 -9.34 8.66
C VAL A 294 20.55 -10.27 7.56
N ASP A 295 20.95 -9.69 6.44
CA ASP A 295 21.72 -10.46 5.44
C ASP A 295 23.03 -10.97 6.05
N THR A 296 23.52 -12.11 5.54
CA THR A 296 24.74 -12.78 6.01
C THR A 296 25.96 -11.85 5.99
N ASP A 297 26.01 -10.94 5.01
CA ASP A 297 27.09 -9.98 4.81
C ASP A 297 26.66 -8.52 5.11
N ALA A 298 25.63 -8.34 5.94
CA ALA A 298 25.06 -7.02 6.23
C ALA A 298 26.11 -6.05 6.78
N LYS A 299 26.12 -4.86 6.21
CA LYS A 299 27.02 -3.75 6.58
C LYS A 299 26.17 -2.56 7.04
N PRO A 300 26.74 -1.62 7.81
CA PRO A 300 26.09 -0.34 8.04
C PRO A 300 25.74 0.32 6.70
N PHE A 301 24.57 0.94 6.63
CA PHE A 301 24.15 1.66 5.42
C PHE A 301 24.98 2.92 5.20
N ASP A 302 25.31 3.23 3.95
CA ASP A 302 25.80 4.55 3.60
C ASP A 302 24.60 5.50 3.46
N LEU A 303 24.36 6.29 4.50
CA LEU A 303 23.22 7.19 4.58
C LEU A 303 23.29 8.37 3.58
N LYS A 304 24.45 8.62 2.95
CA LYS A 304 24.56 9.61 1.87
C LYS A 304 23.92 9.13 0.57
N ASP A 305 23.96 7.81 0.35
CA ASP A 305 23.32 7.19 -0.80
C ASP A 305 21.81 6.94 -0.56
N GLY A 306 21.32 7.19 0.66
CA GLY A 306 19.97 6.88 1.06
C GLY A 306 19.70 5.38 1.18
N LEU A 307 18.46 5.01 1.39
CA LEU A 307 18.03 3.61 1.53
C LEU A 307 16.53 3.46 1.23
N MET A 308 16.08 2.23 1.05
CA MET A 308 14.67 1.88 1.00
C MET A 308 14.13 1.55 2.39
N VAL A 309 12.94 2.02 2.70
CA VAL A 309 12.16 1.69 3.91
C VAL A 309 10.92 0.93 3.48
N MET A 310 10.89 -0.37 3.73
CA MET A 310 9.85 -1.25 3.21
C MET A 310 9.06 -1.90 4.34
N LEU A 311 7.75 -1.96 4.20
CA LEU A 311 6.90 -2.85 4.98
C LEU A 311 6.80 -4.18 4.23
N GLN A 312 7.09 -5.27 4.91
CA GLN A 312 7.01 -6.62 4.37
C GLN A 312 5.94 -7.40 5.11
N LYS A 313 5.01 -7.96 4.34
CA LYS A 313 4.02 -8.92 4.81
C LYS A 313 4.52 -10.32 4.49
N GLN A 314 4.86 -11.08 5.52
CA GLN A 314 5.37 -12.44 5.38
C GLN A 314 4.45 -13.41 6.13
N ASP A 315 3.90 -14.38 5.44
CA ASP A 315 3.02 -15.40 5.98
C ASP A 315 3.67 -16.78 5.81
N GLU A 316 3.34 -17.71 6.67
CA GLU A 316 3.85 -19.11 6.58
C GLU A 316 3.29 -19.82 5.36
N GLU A 317 2.05 -19.51 4.97
CA GLU A 317 1.36 -20.09 3.83
C GLU A 317 0.96 -19.02 2.82
N ILE A 318 0.65 -19.44 1.60
CA ILE A 318 0.12 -18.56 0.55
C ILE A 318 -1.23 -17.99 1.01
N ARG A 319 -1.35 -16.66 0.98
CA ARG A 319 -2.59 -15.95 1.33
C ARG A 319 -3.75 -16.37 0.43
N THR A 320 -4.83 -16.79 1.04
CA THR A 320 -6.08 -17.12 0.34
C THR A 320 -7.00 -15.92 0.18
N THR A 321 -6.81 -14.88 0.98
CA THR A 321 -7.59 -13.64 0.97
C THR A 321 -6.68 -12.43 0.87
N GLU A 322 -7.18 -11.36 0.29
CA GLU A 322 -6.53 -10.06 0.31
C GLU A 322 -6.61 -9.46 1.72
N THR A 323 -5.52 -8.86 2.16
CA THR A 323 -5.44 -8.16 3.45
C THR A 323 -4.87 -6.76 3.26
N SER A 324 -4.88 -5.92 4.28
CA SER A 324 -4.41 -4.54 4.11
C SER A 324 -3.77 -3.93 5.37
N THR A 325 -2.89 -2.96 5.13
CA THR A 325 -2.25 -2.14 6.16
C THR A 325 -2.53 -0.67 5.87
N VAL A 326 -3.01 0.07 6.88
CA VAL A 326 -3.24 1.51 6.78
C VAL A 326 -2.07 2.23 7.44
N ILE A 327 -1.33 3.01 6.66
CA ILE A 327 -0.20 3.80 7.14
C ILE A 327 -0.75 5.13 7.66
N LYS A 328 -0.33 5.52 8.85
CA LYS A 328 -0.67 6.83 9.42
C LYS A 328 0.39 7.86 9.10
N SER A 329 1.67 7.52 9.28
CA SER A 329 2.78 8.44 8.99
C SER A 329 4.11 7.71 8.84
N ILE A 330 5.06 8.37 8.17
CA ILE A 330 6.48 8.05 8.20
C ILE A 330 7.26 9.34 8.45
N ARG A 331 8.28 9.28 9.29
CA ARG A 331 9.21 10.40 9.51
C ARG A 331 10.60 9.93 9.85
N PHE A 332 11.59 10.73 9.52
CA PHE A 332 12.97 10.55 9.94
C PHE A 332 13.25 11.43 11.16
N LEU A 333 13.94 10.86 12.16
CA LEU A 333 14.36 11.57 13.35
C LEU A 333 15.80 12.02 13.17
N LYS A 334 16.08 13.31 13.40
CA LYS A 334 17.43 13.85 13.38
C LYS A 334 18.27 13.28 14.52
N LYS A 335 19.58 13.29 14.35
CA LYS A 335 20.51 12.89 15.40
C LYS A 335 20.26 13.68 16.70
N GLY A 336 20.03 12.96 17.78
CA GLY A 336 19.69 13.54 19.10
C GLY A 336 18.23 13.96 19.27
N GLU A 337 17.38 13.83 18.25
CA GLU A 337 15.94 14.04 18.41
C GLU A 337 15.33 12.96 19.30
N LYS A 338 14.43 13.36 20.22
CA LYS A 338 13.73 12.41 21.09
C LYS A 338 12.76 11.58 20.26
N GLY A 339 12.96 10.28 20.23
CA GLY A 339 12.05 9.32 19.61
C GLY A 339 10.92 8.87 20.56
N PHE A 340 10.40 7.70 20.29
CA PHE A 340 9.40 7.05 21.11
C PHE A 340 10.03 6.71 22.49
N ASP A 341 9.38 7.09 23.57
CA ASP A 341 9.92 6.91 24.93
C ASP A 341 9.55 5.57 25.57
N GLY A 342 8.91 4.69 24.79
CA GLY A 342 8.47 3.37 25.27
C GLY A 342 7.21 3.42 26.12
N GLY A 343 6.65 4.61 26.37
CA GLY A 343 5.53 4.79 27.27
C GLY A 343 5.87 4.45 28.73
N LYS A 344 4.88 4.27 29.58
CA LYS A 344 5.06 3.97 31.03
C LYS A 344 5.80 2.67 31.30
N LEU A 345 5.79 1.74 30.36
CA LEU A 345 6.40 0.42 30.48
C LEU A 345 7.63 0.25 29.58
N GLY A 346 8.19 1.36 29.11
CA GLY A 346 9.39 1.33 28.28
C GLY A 346 10.64 0.98 29.06
N ILE A 347 11.50 0.15 28.48
CA ILE A 347 12.87 -0.10 28.95
C ILE A 347 13.80 0.52 27.92
N PHE A 348 14.57 1.54 28.28
CA PHE A 348 15.48 2.26 27.37
C PHE A 348 14.82 2.66 26.05
N ASN A 349 13.63 3.24 26.10
CA ASN A 349 12.84 3.63 24.93
C ASN A 349 12.38 2.45 24.06
N ARG A 350 12.40 1.23 24.59
CA ARG A 350 11.77 0.06 23.99
C ARG A 350 10.42 -0.18 24.65
N ALA A 351 9.34 -0.06 23.91
CA ALA A 351 8.01 -0.39 24.41
C ALA A 351 7.85 -1.89 24.57
N ILE A 352 6.97 -2.26 25.49
CA ILE A 352 6.42 -3.61 25.49
C ILE A 352 5.57 -3.81 24.23
N GLY A 353 5.68 -4.97 23.63
CA GLY A 353 4.93 -5.32 22.42
C GLY A 353 4.69 -6.81 22.30
N ALA A 354 3.78 -7.18 21.41
CA ALA A 354 3.58 -8.57 21.03
C ALA A 354 4.84 -9.13 20.37
N ILE A 355 5.30 -10.27 20.84
CA ILE A 355 6.37 -11.06 20.21
C ILE A 355 5.75 -11.89 19.06
N GLU A 356 4.52 -12.36 19.28
CA GLU A 356 3.66 -13.02 18.32
C GLU A 356 2.29 -12.31 18.31
N ASP A 357 1.52 -12.48 17.25
CA ASP A 357 0.27 -11.73 17.03
C ASP A 357 -0.93 -12.19 17.89
N ASN A 358 -0.67 -12.85 19.00
CA ASN A 358 -1.68 -13.40 19.90
C ASN A 358 -1.88 -12.58 21.18
N SER A 359 -1.30 -11.40 21.23
CA SER A 359 -1.47 -10.42 22.31
C SER A 359 -1.33 -9.00 21.79
N TYR A 360 -1.84 -8.02 22.51
CA TYR A 360 -1.61 -6.60 22.24
C TYR A 360 -1.57 -5.82 23.54
N VAL A 361 -1.07 -4.60 23.49
CA VAL A 361 -0.87 -3.76 24.67
C VAL A 361 -1.67 -2.47 24.51
N GLU A 362 -2.47 -2.18 25.54
CA GLU A 362 -3.17 -0.90 25.71
C GLU A 362 -2.69 -0.27 27.02
N ASP A 363 -2.08 0.90 26.94
CA ASP A 363 -1.45 1.59 28.07
C ASP A 363 -0.47 0.68 28.88
N ASN A 364 -0.86 0.24 30.08
CA ASN A 364 -0.10 -0.66 30.93
C ASN A 364 -0.70 -2.07 31.00
N THR A 365 -1.65 -2.38 30.12
CA THR A 365 -2.40 -3.63 30.10
C THR A 365 -2.02 -4.46 28.90
N ILE A 366 -1.60 -5.69 29.12
CA ILE A 366 -1.48 -6.71 28.09
C ILE A 366 -2.82 -7.41 27.95
N ILE A 367 -3.35 -7.45 26.76
CA ILE A 367 -4.54 -8.22 26.39
C ILE A 367 -4.08 -9.50 25.70
N TRP A 368 -4.35 -10.64 26.32
CA TRP A 368 -4.07 -11.97 25.81
C TRP A 368 -5.28 -12.49 25.06
N GLN A 369 -5.13 -12.71 23.77
CA GLN A 369 -6.26 -13.07 22.91
C GLN A 369 -6.69 -14.50 23.11
N LYS A 370 -8.01 -14.72 23.14
CA LYS A 370 -8.61 -16.05 23.20
C LYS A 370 -8.19 -16.94 22.03
N ASP A 371 -8.49 -18.23 22.16
CA ASP A 371 -8.28 -19.28 21.15
C ASP A 371 -6.79 -19.59 20.85
N ASN A 372 -5.88 -19.16 21.73
CA ASN A 372 -4.45 -19.43 21.67
C ASN A 372 -3.99 -20.31 22.85
N THR A 373 -3.03 -21.19 22.58
CA THR A 373 -2.38 -22.08 23.58
C THR A 373 -1.02 -21.51 24.02
N GLU A 374 -0.39 -20.69 23.22
CA GLU A 374 0.88 -20.03 23.51
C GLU A 374 0.74 -18.54 23.23
N LEU A 375 1.16 -17.73 24.19
CA LEU A 375 1.02 -16.29 24.19
C LEU A 375 2.33 -15.67 24.62
N LYS A 376 2.84 -14.65 23.90
CA LYS A 376 4.12 -13.99 24.20
C LYS A 376 3.99 -12.48 24.02
N CYS A 377 4.41 -11.72 25.02
CA CYS A 377 4.46 -10.25 24.98
C CYS A 377 5.65 -9.74 25.76
N GLY A 378 6.44 -8.82 25.22
CA GLY A 378 7.64 -8.39 25.90
C GLY A 378 8.43 -7.28 25.23
N TRP A 379 9.71 -7.24 25.49
CA TRP A 379 10.62 -6.17 25.09
C TRP A 379 11.77 -6.74 24.25
N ASN A 380 12.02 -6.11 23.12
CA ASN A 380 13.22 -6.36 22.36
C ASN A 380 14.33 -5.40 22.82
N LEU A 381 15.22 -5.89 23.67
CA LEU A 381 16.38 -5.14 24.20
C LEU A 381 17.69 -5.48 23.44
N VAL A 382 17.61 -6.16 22.33
CA VAL A 382 18.78 -6.47 21.49
C VAL A 382 19.44 -5.16 21.03
N GLY A 383 20.76 -5.11 21.07
CA GLY A 383 21.55 -3.93 20.75
C GLY A 383 21.69 -2.92 21.88
N LEU A 384 21.10 -3.18 23.06
CA LEU A 384 21.25 -2.31 24.24
C LEU A 384 22.32 -2.86 25.18
N ASP A 385 23.21 -1.98 25.68
CA ASP A 385 24.14 -2.35 26.73
C ASP A 385 23.47 -2.45 28.09
N LEU A 386 23.24 -3.67 28.53
CA LEU A 386 22.66 -4.02 29.83
C LEU A 386 23.73 -4.39 30.85
N SER A 387 25.03 -4.17 30.59
CA SER A 387 26.14 -4.65 31.41
C SER A 387 26.14 -4.14 32.86
N LYS A 388 25.46 -3.02 33.12
CA LYS A 388 25.29 -2.44 34.47
C LYS A 388 24.21 -3.13 35.30
N TYR A 389 23.48 -4.06 34.71
CA TYR A 389 22.34 -4.73 35.33
C TYR A 389 22.59 -6.24 35.43
N LYS A 390 22.04 -6.86 36.46
CA LYS A 390 22.10 -8.30 36.68
C LYS A 390 20.79 -9.02 36.35
N GLY A 391 19.69 -8.29 36.16
CA GLY A 391 18.39 -8.88 35.91
C GLY A 391 17.28 -7.85 35.76
N VAL A 392 16.06 -8.34 35.73
CA VAL A 392 14.82 -7.56 35.63
C VAL A 392 13.79 -8.06 36.65
N ARG A 393 13.00 -7.13 37.20
CA ARG A 393 11.83 -7.41 38.04
C ARG A 393 10.61 -6.77 37.38
N ILE A 394 9.50 -7.51 37.31
CA ILE A 394 8.19 -7.04 36.82
C ILE A 394 7.20 -7.21 37.97
N GLU A 395 6.49 -6.12 38.35
CA GLU A 395 5.40 -6.13 39.30
C GLU A 395 4.07 -5.99 38.55
N PHE A 396 3.08 -6.78 38.94
CA PHE A 396 1.75 -6.77 38.37
C PHE A 396 0.76 -6.13 39.37
N GLU A 397 -0.16 -5.33 38.87
CA GLU A 397 -1.36 -4.92 39.57
C GLU A 397 -2.43 -6.01 39.48
N ARG A 398 -2.50 -6.66 38.32
CA ARG A 398 -3.41 -7.77 38.03
C ARG A 398 -2.73 -8.75 37.06
N ASN A 399 -2.93 -10.02 37.32
CA ASN A 399 -2.47 -11.06 36.43
C ASN A 399 -3.51 -12.19 36.35
N ASP A 400 -4.20 -12.31 35.20
CA ASP A 400 -5.24 -13.31 34.98
C ASP A 400 -4.68 -14.68 34.53
N LEU A 401 -3.37 -14.76 34.28
CA LEU A 401 -2.69 -15.96 33.78
C LEU A 401 -1.50 -16.30 34.69
N ASN A 402 -1.14 -17.56 34.74
CA ASN A 402 0.11 -17.98 35.34
C ASN A 402 1.24 -17.77 34.34
N LEU A 403 1.90 -16.59 34.40
CA LEU A 403 2.91 -16.19 33.44
C LEU A 403 4.29 -16.67 33.84
N GLU A 404 5.08 -17.00 32.83
CA GLU A 404 6.51 -17.20 32.90
C GLU A 404 7.23 -15.96 32.32
N LEU A 405 8.41 -15.64 32.82
CA LEU A 405 9.29 -14.65 32.26
C LEU A 405 10.42 -15.36 31.53
N THR A 406 10.53 -15.13 30.24
CA THR A 406 11.54 -15.77 29.40
C THR A 406 12.57 -14.76 28.95
N LEU A 407 13.84 -15.12 29.04
CA LEU A 407 14.95 -14.43 28.43
C LEU A 407 15.48 -15.27 27.28
N THR A 408 15.88 -14.64 26.18
CA THR A 408 16.58 -15.30 25.08
C THR A 408 17.54 -14.35 24.37
N ASP A 409 18.56 -14.90 23.74
CA ASP A 409 19.46 -14.15 22.87
C ASP A 409 18.76 -13.73 21.56
N LYS A 410 19.44 -12.91 20.78
CA LYS A 410 18.92 -12.41 19.48
C LYS A 410 18.62 -13.51 18.46
N ASN A 411 19.26 -14.69 18.60
CA ASN A 411 19.15 -15.81 17.66
C ASN A 411 18.14 -16.86 18.12
N TRP A 412 17.50 -16.66 19.27
CA TRP A 412 16.58 -17.63 19.88
C TRP A 412 17.24 -18.99 20.19
N GLN A 413 18.53 -19.02 20.45
CA GLN A 413 19.30 -20.24 20.68
C GLN A 413 19.68 -20.45 22.14
N ASN A 414 19.57 -19.43 22.99
CA ASN A 414 19.94 -19.46 24.39
C ASN A 414 18.78 -18.98 25.24
N TRP A 415 18.08 -19.88 25.92
CA TRP A 415 16.84 -19.60 26.65
C TRP A 415 16.99 -19.86 28.12
N ALA A 416 16.36 -18.99 28.94
CA ALA A 416 16.11 -19.21 30.35
C ALA A 416 14.68 -18.79 30.69
N VAL A 417 13.95 -19.66 31.38
CA VAL A 417 12.56 -19.46 31.77
C VAL A 417 12.48 -19.36 33.29
N PHE A 418 11.82 -18.35 33.76
CA PHE A 418 11.63 -18.02 35.17
C PHE A 418 10.15 -18.06 35.53
N HIS A 419 9.85 -18.50 36.72
CA HIS A 419 8.50 -18.53 37.28
C HIS A 419 8.54 -17.95 38.71
N SER A 420 7.45 -17.40 39.15
CA SER A 420 7.31 -16.92 40.53
C SER A 420 6.05 -17.53 41.19
N GLU A 421 6.18 -17.95 42.42
CA GLU A 421 5.03 -18.35 43.26
C GLU A 421 4.19 -17.13 43.66
N ASP A 422 4.80 -15.92 43.66
CA ASP A 422 4.08 -14.66 43.85
C ASP A 422 3.37 -14.25 42.55
N PRO A 423 2.03 -14.23 42.53
CA PRO A 423 1.29 -13.87 41.32
C PRO A 423 1.44 -12.37 40.93
N TYR A 424 2.02 -11.56 41.82
CA TYR A 424 2.15 -10.11 41.66
C TYR A 424 3.56 -9.65 41.29
N SER A 425 4.53 -10.55 41.24
CA SER A 425 5.88 -10.20 40.79
C SER A 425 6.62 -11.38 40.19
N ILE A 426 7.55 -11.08 39.25
CA ILE A 426 8.47 -12.07 38.70
C ILE A 426 9.84 -11.43 38.47
N GLU A 427 10.88 -12.17 38.75
CA GLU A 427 12.28 -11.77 38.55
C GLU A 427 13.01 -12.72 37.61
N ALA A 428 13.90 -12.18 36.82
CA ALA A 428 14.80 -12.95 35.95
C ALA A 428 16.22 -12.38 36.00
N TYR A 429 17.20 -13.27 36.15
CA TYR A 429 18.61 -12.91 36.22
C TYR A 429 19.33 -13.26 34.90
N PHE A 430 20.12 -12.33 34.40
CA PHE A 430 20.87 -12.50 33.13
C PHE A 430 21.94 -13.58 33.18
N SER A 431 22.33 -14.01 34.40
CA SER A 431 23.15 -15.19 34.62
C SER A 431 22.39 -16.51 34.41
N GLY A 432 21.06 -16.47 34.31
CA GLY A 432 20.21 -17.65 34.34
C GLY A 432 20.03 -18.25 35.74
N GLU A 433 20.52 -17.60 36.81
CA GLU A 433 20.30 -18.04 38.19
C GLU A 433 18.80 -17.96 38.52
N GLY A 434 18.26 -19.00 39.19
CA GLY A 434 16.85 -19.09 39.54
C GLY A 434 15.91 -19.46 38.40
N ALA A 435 16.40 -19.73 37.20
CA ALA A 435 15.56 -20.22 36.10
C ALA A 435 15.06 -21.63 36.37
N ILE A 436 13.75 -21.87 36.16
CA ILE A 436 13.14 -23.20 36.30
C ILE A 436 13.48 -24.10 35.11
N TRP A 437 13.82 -23.52 33.97
CA TRP A 437 14.26 -24.23 32.78
C TRP A 437 15.31 -23.42 32.03
N LYS A 438 16.31 -24.12 31.46
CA LYS A 438 17.35 -23.55 30.61
C LYS A 438 17.60 -24.46 29.42
N TRP A 439 18.03 -23.86 28.30
CA TRP A 439 18.51 -24.63 27.18
C TRP A 439 19.72 -25.50 27.57
N ASN A 440 19.91 -26.68 26.95
CA ASN A 440 20.93 -27.64 27.33
C ASN A 440 22.34 -27.05 27.38
N ASP A 441 22.69 -26.17 26.43
CA ASP A 441 23.98 -25.50 26.31
C ASP A 441 23.91 -24.04 26.80
N PHE A 442 23.04 -23.76 27.78
CA PHE A 442 22.86 -22.42 28.29
C PHE A 442 24.18 -21.79 28.77
N THR A 443 24.46 -20.58 28.27
CA THR A 443 25.52 -19.70 28.76
C THR A 443 24.90 -18.38 29.27
N PRO A 444 25.52 -17.72 30.28
CA PRO A 444 25.08 -16.40 30.69
C PRO A 444 25.02 -15.45 29.49
N TYR A 445 23.97 -14.61 29.45
CA TYR A 445 23.78 -13.71 28.33
C TYR A 445 24.90 -12.68 28.20
N ASN A 446 25.29 -12.39 26.95
CA ASN A 446 26.14 -11.23 26.67
C ASN A 446 25.33 -9.96 26.83
N THR A 447 25.35 -9.38 28.02
CA THR A 447 24.58 -8.20 28.37
C THR A 447 24.99 -6.93 27.63
N GLN A 448 26.12 -6.92 26.92
CA GLN A 448 26.53 -5.81 26.05
C GLN A 448 25.81 -5.84 24.70
N GLU A 449 25.36 -7.00 24.27
CA GLU A 449 24.59 -7.16 23.04
C GLU A 449 23.06 -7.05 23.27
N GLY A 450 22.64 -6.97 24.54
CA GLY A 450 21.24 -7.02 24.91
C GLY A 450 20.60 -8.39 24.69
N LEU A 451 19.28 -8.46 24.86
CA LEU A 451 18.53 -9.71 24.78
C LEU A 451 17.04 -9.45 24.51
N LEU A 452 16.29 -10.50 24.24
CA LEU A 452 14.83 -10.48 24.23
C LEU A 452 14.31 -10.88 25.62
N LEU A 453 13.33 -10.15 26.09
CA LEU A 453 12.65 -10.36 27.36
C LEU A 453 11.14 -10.42 27.13
N PHE A 454 10.47 -11.48 27.55
CA PHE A 454 9.04 -11.56 27.33
C PHE A 454 8.29 -12.38 28.39
N LEU A 455 7.10 -11.95 28.70
CA LEU A 455 6.11 -12.72 29.44
C LEU A 455 5.51 -13.77 28.51
N ARG A 456 5.40 -14.98 29.01
CA ARG A 456 4.88 -16.13 28.28
C ARG A 456 3.78 -16.82 29.07
N PHE A 457 2.76 -17.26 28.37
CA PHE A 457 1.79 -18.25 28.85
C PHE A 457 1.76 -19.43 27.87
N SER A 458 1.75 -20.63 28.40
CA SER A 458 1.59 -21.86 27.63
C SER A 458 0.62 -22.80 28.32
N SER A 459 -0.27 -23.42 27.58
CA SER A 459 -1.16 -24.44 28.09
C SER A 459 -1.58 -25.44 27.01
N ASP A 460 -2.00 -26.64 27.43
CA ASP A 460 -2.49 -27.69 26.53
C ASP A 460 -3.83 -27.33 25.85
N LYS A 461 -4.52 -26.33 26.36
CA LYS A 461 -5.83 -25.91 25.87
C LYS A 461 -5.87 -24.41 25.62
N PRO A 462 -6.52 -23.97 24.53
CA PRO A 462 -6.68 -22.55 24.26
C PRO A 462 -7.44 -21.84 25.40
N ILE A 463 -7.07 -20.59 25.67
CA ILE A 463 -7.87 -19.75 26.58
C ILE A 463 -9.22 -19.43 25.90
N ARG A 464 -10.30 -19.57 26.66
CA ARG A 464 -11.68 -19.45 26.11
C ARG A 464 -12.18 -18.02 25.96
N LYS A 465 -11.51 -17.07 26.61
CA LYS A 465 -11.82 -15.63 26.57
C LYS A 465 -10.54 -14.84 26.74
N ASP A 466 -10.55 -13.62 26.26
CA ASP A 466 -9.44 -12.70 26.47
C ASP A 466 -9.12 -12.56 27.95
N LYS A 467 -7.83 -12.55 28.25
CA LYS A 467 -7.28 -12.39 29.59
C LYS A 467 -6.47 -11.10 29.66
N LYS A 468 -6.28 -10.59 30.87
CA LYS A 468 -5.58 -9.32 31.10
C LYS A 468 -4.45 -9.48 32.10
N THR A 469 -3.35 -8.80 31.82
CA THR A 469 -2.27 -8.57 32.78
C THR A 469 -2.02 -7.07 32.83
N ILE A 470 -2.15 -6.47 34.01
CA ILE A 470 -1.86 -5.06 34.23
C ILE A 470 -0.49 -4.98 34.89
N ILE A 471 0.46 -4.37 34.22
CA ILE A 471 1.82 -4.18 34.76
C ILE A 471 1.82 -2.91 35.58
N LYS A 472 2.22 -3.05 36.85
CA LYS A 472 2.38 -1.94 37.78
C LYS A 472 3.73 -1.25 37.59
N LYS A 473 4.80 -2.04 37.48
CA LYS A 473 6.17 -1.54 37.42
C LYS A 473 7.09 -2.54 36.71
N ILE A 474 8.09 -2.02 36.03
CA ILE A 474 9.22 -2.79 35.54
C ILE A 474 10.53 -2.12 35.98
N GLU A 475 11.48 -2.89 36.46
CA GLU A 475 12.77 -2.44 36.96
C GLU A 475 13.90 -3.32 36.45
N LEU A 476 14.98 -2.68 35.99
CA LEU A 476 16.24 -3.37 35.80
C LEU A 476 17.00 -3.41 37.15
N ILE A 477 17.37 -4.62 37.60
CA ILE A 477 18.06 -4.88 38.83
C ILE A 477 19.54 -4.55 38.65
N LYS A 478 20.05 -3.53 39.31
CA LYS A 478 21.48 -3.16 39.22
C LYS A 478 22.37 -4.23 39.84
N LYS A 479 23.61 -4.31 39.32
CA LYS A 479 24.70 -5.10 39.91
C LYS A 479 25.10 -4.57 41.28
#